data_c5955db93b4e39eead584cf62d8f22c3
#
_entry.id   c5955db93b4e39eead584cf62d8f22c3
#
_cell.length_a   1.000
_cell.length_b   1.000
_cell.length_c   1.000
_cell.angle_alpha   90.00
_cell.angle_beta   90.00
_cell.angle_gamma   90.00
#
_symmetry.space_group_name_H-M   'P 1'
#
loop_
_entity.id
_entity.type
_entity.pdbx_description
1 polymer ?
#
loop_
_entity_poly.entity_id
_entity_poly.type
_entity_poly.pdbx_seq_one_letter_code
_entity_poly.pdbx_strand_id
1 'polypeptide(L)'
;MKYFLHENDLPDSVPIGQSVAIDTETMGLNLIRDRLCLIQICFGNEEAHLVRINFRKKPAPNISNILTDKKILKIFHFGRFDIAVLSKHFECSIANVYCTKIASKLARTSSDQ
;
A
#
# COMPACT_ATOMS: atom_id res chain seq x y z
N MET A 1 8.68 -17.10 3.79
CA MET A 1 8.42 -15.63 3.89
C MET A 1 8.81 -15.15 5.27
N LYS A 2 9.63 -14.10 5.33
CA LYS A 2 10.00 -13.45 6.59
C LYS A 2 9.13 -12.22 6.79
N TYR A 3 8.72 -11.99 8.04
CA TYR A 3 7.88 -10.85 8.39
C TYR A 3 8.64 -9.92 9.33
N PHE A 4 8.59 -8.63 9.04
CA PHE A 4 9.24 -7.59 9.85
C PHE A 4 8.19 -6.58 10.26
N LEU A 5 8.09 -6.28 11.54
CA LEU A 5 7.13 -5.30 12.07
C LEU A 5 7.84 -3.97 12.33
N HIS A 6 7.26 -2.90 11.81
CA HIS A 6 7.78 -1.55 11.97
C HIS A 6 6.68 -0.64 12.52
N GLU A 7 7.09 0.49 13.07
CA GLU A 7 6.18 1.51 13.59
C GLU A 7 6.23 2.74 12.72
N ASN A 8 5.08 3.16 12.17
CA ASN A 8 4.83 4.41 11.47
C ASN A 8 5.51 4.59 10.11
N ASP A 9 6.66 4.02 9.87
CA ASP A 9 7.39 4.13 8.60
C ASP A 9 8.28 2.92 8.41
N LEU A 10 8.78 2.75 7.19
CA LEU A 10 9.84 1.78 6.91
C LEU A 10 11.18 2.37 7.35
N PRO A 11 12.09 1.55 7.91
CA PRO A 11 13.44 2.04 8.18
C PRO A 11 14.20 2.31 6.89
N ASP A 12 15.18 3.21 6.96
CA ASP A 12 15.99 3.58 5.80
C ASP A 12 16.79 2.40 5.23
N SER A 13 17.02 1.39 6.05
CA SER A 13 17.82 0.21 5.67
C SER A 13 17.09 -0.75 4.75
N VAL A 14 15.78 -0.61 4.56
CA VAL A 14 15.03 -1.51 3.69
C VAL A 14 15.32 -1.19 2.23
N PRO A 15 15.83 -2.17 1.45
CA PRO A 15 16.10 -1.92 0.03
C PRO A 15 14.81 -1.69 -0.73
N ILE A 16 14.77 -0.66 -1.56
CA ILE A 16 13.61 -0.30 -2.37
C ILE A 16 13.85 -0.80 -3.79
N GLY A 17 12.96 -1.67 -4.28
CA GLY A 17 13.05 -2.17 -5.65
C GLY A 17 12.25 -1.32 -6.62
N GLN A 18 12.10 -1.84 -7.85
CA GLN A 18 11.35 -1.14 -8.90
C GLN A 18 9.85 -1.33 -8.80
N SER A 19 9.41 -2.31 -8.01
CA SER A 19 7.99 -2.57 -7.80
C SER A 19 7.76 -3.00 -6.36
N VAL A 20 6.54 -2.75 -5.88
CA VAL A 20 6.16 -3.06 -4.53
C VAL A 20 4.69 -3.44 -4.49
N ALA A 21 4.37 -4.51 -3.77
CA ALA A 21 2.98 -4.90 -3.52
C ALA A 21 2.56 -4.31 -2.19
N ILE A 22 1.41 -3.66 -2.16
CA ILE A 22 0.92 -2.94 -0.99
C ILE A 22 -0.50 -3.39 -0.65
N ASP A 23 -0.75 -3.62 0.63
CA ASP A 23 -2.06 -3.90 1.17
C ASP A 23 -2.25 -3.10 2.45
N THR A 24 -3.49 -2.81 2.80
CA THR A 24 -3.80 -1.99 3.98
C THR A 24 -4.87 -2.61 4.84
N GLU A 25 -4.82 -2.29 6.14
CA GLU A 25 -5.88 -2.60 7.08
C GLU A 25 -6.31 -1.31 7.76
N THR A 26 -7.62 -1.13 7.90
CA THR A 26 -8.22 0.04 8.56
C THR A 26 -9.12 -0.41 9.69
N MET A 27 -9.56 0.55 10.51
CA MET A 27 -10.52 0.25 11.58
C MET A 27 -11.87 -0.21 11.03
N GLY A 28 -12.18 0.15 9.79
CA GLY A 28 -13.41 -0.22 9.10
C GLY A 28 -13.38 0.28 7.68
N LEU A 29 -14.54 0.33 7.01
CA LEU A 29 -14.63 0.67 5.59
C LEU A 29 -15.08 2.11 5.32
N ASN A 30 -15.24 2.93 6.36
CA ASN A 30 -15.66 4.31 6.21
C ASN A 30 -14.42 5.22 6.10
N LEU A 31 -14.19 5.79 4.92
CA LEU A 31 -12.99 6.61 4.66
C LEU A 31 -12.94 7.91 5.49
N ILE A 32 -14.08 8.38 5.96
CA ILE A 32 -14.15 9.61 6.75
C ILE A 32 -13.85 9.33 8.22
N ARG A 33 -14.39 8.24 8.75
CA ARG A 33 -14.35 7.88 10.17
C ARG A 33 -13.16 6.97 10.52
N ASP A 34 -12.92 5.97 9.67
CA ASP A 34 -12.03 4.88 10.01
C ASP A 34 -10.60 5.16 9.56
N ARG A 35 -9.66 5.00 10.48
CA ARG A 35 -8.26 5.31 10.21
C ARG A 35 -7.49 4.12 9.68
N LEU A 36 -6.40 4.43 8.99
CA LEU A 36 -5.42 3.44 8.57
C LEU A 36 -4.70 2.89 9.81
N CYS A 37 -4.60 1.56 9.91
CA CYS A 37 -3.99 0.88 11.03
C CYS A 37 -2.70 0.16 10.69
N LEU A 38 -2.64 -0.46 9.50
CA LEU A 38 -1.53 -1.32 9.12
C LEU A 38 -1.32 -1.25 7.61
N ILE A 39 -0.06 -1.20 7.21
CA ILE A 39 0.32 -1.31 5.80
C ILE A 39 1.23 -2.51 5.66
N GLN A 40 0.93 -3.39 4.72
CA GLN A 40 1.83 -4.49 4.37
C GLN A 40 2.51 -4.15 3.05
N ILE A 41 3.83 -4.24 3.05
CA ILE A 41 4.67 -3.85 1.91
C ILE A 41 5.62 -4.99 1.57
N CYS A 42 5.58 -5.45 0.30
CA CYS A 42 6.43 -6.55 -0.18
C CYS A 42 7.15 -6.13 -1.45
N PHE A 43 8.45 -6.32 -1.49
CA PHE A 43 9.29 -5.96 -2.64
C PHE A 43 9.63 -7.14 -3.55
N GLY A 44 9.01 -8.30 -3.32
CA GLY A 44 9.24 -9.50 -4.14
C GLY A 44 10.46 -10.32 -3.75
N ASN A 45 10.99 -10.11 -2.56
CA ASN A 45 12.19 -10.79 -2.07
C ASN A 45 11.90 -11.75 -0.91
N GLU A 46 10.68 -12.27 -0.85
CA GLU A 46 10.20 -13.18 0.20
C GLU A 46 10.21 -12.54 1.60
N GLU A 47 10.18 -11.22 1.67
CA GLU A 47 10.06 -10.48 2.91
C GLU A 47 8.81 -9.61 2.86
N ALA A 48 8.03 -9.64 3.93
CA ALA A 48 6.88 -8.76 4.10
C ALA A 48 7.16 -7.80 5.25
N HIS A 49 6.98 -6.53 4.97
CA HIS A 49 7.15 -5.49 5.97
C HIS A 49 5.79 -5.00 6.40
N LEU A 50 5.50 -5.13 7.69
CA LEU A 50 4.23 -4.70 8.28
C LEU A 50 4.51 -3.41 9.04
N VAL A 51 3.85 -2.33 8.61
CA VAL A 51 4.03 -1.02 9.24
C VAL A 51 2.76 -0.68 9.99
N ARG A 52 2.87 -0.65 11.31
CA ARG A 52 1.75 -0.30 12.17
C ARG A 52 1.67 1.23 12.28
N ILE A 53 0.47 1.76 12.00
CA ILE A 53 0.23 3.20 12.01
C ILE A 53 -0.38 3.56 13.36
N ASN A 54 0.30 4.40 14.12
CA ASN A 54 -0.17 4.82 15.43
C ASN A 54 -1.40 5.72 15.34
N PHE A 55 -2.17 5.75 16.41
CA PHE A 55 -3.32 6.62 16.53
C PHE A 55 -2.98 8.08 16.24
N ARG A 56 -1.83 8.55 16.72
CA ARG A 56 -1.35 9.91 16.41
C ARG A 56 -0.51 9.85 15.15
N LYS A 57 -0.85 10.70 14.18
CA LYS A 57 -0.15 10.75 12.91
C LYS A 57 1.32 11.14 13.11
N LYS A 58 2.21 10.35 12.52
CA LYS A 58 3.64 10.56 12.55
C LYS A 58 4.18 10.74 11.14
N PRO A 59 5.27 11.48 10.97
CA PRO A 59 5.90 11.56 9.64
C PRO A 59 6.34 10.18 9.15
N ALA A 60 6.17 9.92 7.85
CA ALA A 60 6.56 8.67 7.24
C ALA A 60 7.19 8.96 5.87
N PRO A 61 8.38 9.57 5.85
CA PRO A 61 9.01 9.99 4.61
C PRO A 61 9.34 8.82 3.67
N ASN A 62 9.71 7.66 4.20
CA ASN A 62 10.08 6.54 3.34
C ASN A 62 8.86 5.97 2.60
N ILE A 63 7.75 5.79 3.30
CA ILE A 63 6.52 5.34 2.66
C ILE A 63 6.01 6.40 1.69
N SER A 64 6.00 7.66 2.08
CA SER A 64 5.56 8.76 1.21
C SER A 64 6.37 8.82 -0.08
N ASN A 65 7.68 8.63 0.02
CA ASN A 65 8.56 8.64 -1.16
C ASN A 65 8.24 7.48 -2.10
N ILE A 66 7.98 6.28 -1.55
CA ILE A 66 7.58 5.14 -2.37
C ILE A 66 6.28 5.43 -3.10
N LEU A 67 5.28 5.96 -2.40
CA LEU A 67 3.96 6.21 -2.98
C LEU A 67 3.99 7.24 -4.10
N THR A 68 4.84 8.25 -3.98
CA THR A 68 4.90 9.36 -4.93
C THR A 68 5.93 9.17 -6.06
N ASP A 69 6.83 8.20 -5.93
CA ASP A 69 7.90 7.98 -6.90
C ASP A 69 7.35 7.29 -8.16
N LYS A 70 7.42 7.99 -9.29
CA LYS A 70 6.93 7.48 -10.58
C LYS A 70 7.73 6.29 -11.09
N LYS A 71 8.95 6.10 -10.59
CA LYS A 71 9.82 4.99 -11.00
C LYS A 71 9.49 3.69 -10.30
N ILE A 72 8.70 3.74 -9.24
CA ILE A 72 8.32 2.55 -8.46
C ILE A 72 6.87 2.19 -8.80
N LEU A 73 6.68 0.97 -9.31
CA LEU A 73 5.34 0.46 -9.59
C LEU A 73 4.70 -0.01 -8.29
N LYS A 74 3.56 0.54 -7.93
CA LYS A 74 2.78 0.12 -6.76
C LYS A 74 1.69 -0.84 -7.21
N ILE A 75 1.74 -2.08 -6.75
CA ILE A 75 0.81 -3.13 -7.12
C ILE A 75 -0.18 -3.35 -5.98
N PHE A 76 -1.47 -3.21 -6.29
CA PHE A 76 -2.54 -3.41 -5.34
C PHE A 76 -3.45 -4.54 -5.83
N HIS A 77 -3.97 -5.31 -4.90
CA HIS A 77 -5.00 -6.28 -5.19
C HIS A 77 -6.34 -5.69 -4.80
N PHE A 78 -7.20 -5.43 -5.80
CA PHE A 78 -8.49 -4.78 -5.56
C PHE A 78 -8.31 -3.45 -4.83
N GLY A 79 -7.42 -2.60 -5.33
CA GLY A 79 -6.81 -1.52 -4.57
C GLY A 79 -7.55 -0.20 -4.48
N ARG A 80 -8.79 -0.07 -4.99
CA ARG A 80 -9.48 1.21 -4.97
C ARG A 80 -9.57 1.81 -3.56
N PHE A 81 -9.94 0.97 -2.59
CA PHE A 81 -10.05 1.41 -1.20
C PHE A 81 -8.68 1.72 -0.60
N ASP A 82 -7.69 0.84 -0.85
CA ASP A 82 -6.32 1.02 -0.35
C ASP A 82 -5.70 2.30 -0.85
N ILE A 83 -5.87 2.59 -2.14
CA ILE A 83 -5.34 3.81 -2.75
C ILE A 83 -5.97 5.04 -2.10
N ALA A 84 -7.29 5.02 -1.90
CA ALA A 84 -7.99 6.14 -1.27
C ALA A 84 -7.53 6.36 0.17
N VAL A 85 -7.38 5.29 0.94
CA VAL A 85 -6.92 5.35 2.33
C VAL A 85 -5.49 5.91 2.40
N LEU A 86 -4.60 5.40 1.57
CA LEU A 86 -3.21 5.83 1.55
C LEU A 86 -3.07 7.29 1.10
N SER A 87 -3.80 7.67 0.06
CA SER A 87 -3.78 9.05 -0.44
C SER A 87 -4.24 10.03 0.62
N LYS A 88 -5.30 9.67 1.34
CA LYS A 88 -5.83 10.51 2.41
C LYS A 88 -4.86 10.59 3.58
N HIS A 89 -4.36 9.44 4.04
CA HIS A 89 -3.50 9.42 5.22
C HIS A 89 -2.18 10.15 5.00
N PHE A 90 -1.54 9.92 3.85
CA PHE A 90 -0.25 10.52 3.55
C PHE A 90 -0.36 11.85 2.81
N GLU A 91 -1.58 12.28 2.51
CA GLU A 91 -1.83 13.57 1.84
C GLU A 91 -1.02 13.70 0.55
N CYS A 92 -1.09 12.66 -0.29
CA CYS A 92 -0.32 12.61 -1.53
C CYS A 92 -1.11 11.94 -2.65
N SER A 93 -0.64 12.13 -3.89
CA SER A 93 -1.13 11.39 -5.04
C SER A 93 -0.21 10.21 -5.30
N ILE A 94 -0.77 9.01 -5.38
CA ILE A 94 0.00 7.80 -5.60
C ILE A 94 0.29 7.66 -7.09
N ALA A 95 1.55 7.59 -7.44
CA ALA A 95 2.00 7.51 -8.83
C ALA A 95 2.31 6.07 -9.23
N ASN A 96 2.04 5.73 -10.49
CA ASN A 96 2.41 4.45 -11.10
C ASN A 96 1.78 3.25 -10.38
N VAL A 97 0.46 3.10 -10.54
CA VAL A 97 -0.35 2.11 -9.83
C VAL A 97 -0.85 1.04 -10.80
N TYR A 98 -0.85 -0.22 -10.35
CA TYR A 98 -1.48 -1.33 -11.04
C TYR A 98 -2.37 -2.11 -10.07
N CYS A 99 -3.65 -2.32 -10.42
CA CYS A 99 -4.60 -3.03 -9.57
C CYS A 99 -4.93 -4.38 -10.19
N THR A 100 -4.40 -5.47 -9.63
CA THR A 100 -4.54 -6.80 -10.21
C THR A 100 -5.98 -7.32 -10.22
N LYS A 101 -6.74 -7.05 -9.17
CA LYS A 101 -8.12 -7.53 -9.08
C LYS A 101 -9.01 -6.87 -10.15
N ILE A 102 -8.79 -5.59 -10.44
CA ILE A 102 -9.53 -4.89 -11.48
C ILE A 102 -9.24 -5.51 -12.84
N ALA A 103 -7.97 -5.74 -13.16
CA ALA A 103 -7.57 -6.37 -14.41
C ALA A 103 -8.15 -7.78 -14.52
N SER A 104 -8.09 -8.58 -13.46
CA SER A 104 -8.64 -9.92 -13.42
C SER A 104 -10.16 -9.89 -13.62
N LYS A 105 -10.85 -8.95 -13.01
CA LYS A 105 -12.31 -8.83 -13.13
C LYS A 105 -12.72 -8.49 -14.56
N LEU A 106 -11.99 -7.61 -15.23
CA LEU A 106 -12.26 -7.29 -16.63
C LEU A 106 -12.09 -8.50 -17.53
N ALA A 107 -11.04 -9.29 -17.31
CA ALA A 107 -10.82 -10.52 -18.06
C ALA A 107 -11.95 -11.52 -17.83
N ARG A 108 -12.43 -11.66 -16.60
CA ARG A 108 -13.55 -12.54 -16.28
C ARG A 108 -14.86 -12.08 -16.91
N THR A 109 -15.07 -10.77 -16.95
CA THR A 109 -16.30 -10.24 -17.55
C THR A 109 -16.44 -10.67 -19.00
N SER A 110 -15.33 -10.78 -19.72
CA SER A 110 -15.37 -11.22 -21.11
C SER A 110 -15.57 -12.73 -21.25
N SER A 111 -15.29 -13.52 -20.21
CA SER A 111 -15.37 -14.99 -20.27
C SER A 111 -16.50 -15.57 -19.44
N ASP A 112 -16.92 -14.92 -18.37
CA ASP A 112 -17.90 -15.46 -17.43
C ASP A 112 -19.31 -14.95 -17.68
N GLN A 113 -19.49 -14.10 -18.64
CA GLN A 113 -20.81 -13.54 -19.00
C GLN A 113 -21.69 -14.50 -19.80
#